data_458267a6a24ef1e171df0214ec432763
#
_entry.id   458267a6a24ef1e171df0214ec432763
#
_cell.length_a   1.000
_cell.length_b   1.000
_cell.length_c   1.000
_cell.angle_alpha   90.00
_cell.angle_beta   90.00
_cell.angle_gamma   90.00
#
_symmetry.space_group_name_H-M   'P 1'
#
loop_
_entity.id
_entity.type
_entity.pdbx_description
1 polymer ?
#
loop_
_entity_poly.entity_id
_entity_poly.type
_entity_poly.pdbx_seq_one_letter_code
_entity_poly.pdbx_strand_id
1 'polypeptide(L)'
;MENNAVKRTSGKIIVIFVALLLVFLLPFATVLTVALGLSPVYEETFVGELGEKYDRLNSIEGEKLVVVGGSSVAFGLNSAVLSREVGMPVVNFGLYANLGTKLMLDLSKSGIGEGDIIVLAPEMNDQTLSLYFNSETTLQALDGNFGMLKSIDRENYEALIGASWGFAADKLVYTVSGRAPENSGAYMKKWFNEYGDNIYDRPYNEMSVTPKNITLDYKYDSEDGTVSEYEEFIDYVNEYVEFCTGKGATVYFSFPPMNEIALTDYNTEENISAFYDNLVSSLHCKIISDINDYIMNEGYFFDSEFHLNDAGVNIRTANLANDLKRELGMTNKTNLQLPDPPGYRPSDFVGDDDGDIGGGDDGGEVGGGDDGGEVGGDDTEEKDTTPYFELEAGVNGAGQNVWYIVGLKDEGKQQTDLVIPNNVDGVPIVGIKEGAFAGSSLRTLTLGKNISFIASRAFADADELVAVYITVLDPSKINVPNGFDENGLATEGGNPALKIYVPEEAFLDFVGDYFWGDYDLSEYKLEQ
;
A
#
# COMPACT_ATOMS: atom_id res chain seq x y z
N MET A 1 65.60 -1.50 -20.87
CA MET A 1 64.81 -0.36 -21.37
C MET A 1 63.32 -0.72 -21.64
N GLU A 2 63.02 -1.93 -22.08
CA GLU A 2 61.63 -2.38 -22.35
C GLU A 2 60.71 -2.38 -21.11
N ASN A 3 61.19 -2.82 -19.96
CA ASN A 3 60.39 -2.88 -18.73
C ASN A 3 59.90 -1.50 -18.21
N ASN A 4 60.64 -0.43 -18.51
CA ASN A 4 60.27 0.93 -18.13
C ASN A 4 59.25 1.56 -19.11
N ALA A 5 59.29 1.15 -20.40
CA ALA A 5 58.32 1.59 -21.40
C ALA A 5 56.94 0.96 -21.15
N VAL A 6 56.87 -0.34 -20.83
CA VAL A 6 55.63 -1.05 -20.51
C VAL A 6 54.98 -0.48 -19.24
N LYS A 7 55.73 -0.24 -18.16
CA LYS A 7 55.22 0.40 -16.93
C LYS A 7 54.71 1.84 -17.17
N ARG A 8 55.34 2.63 -18.03
CA ARG A 8 54.88 3.99 -18.39
C ARG A 8 53.62 3.97 -19.24
N THR A 9 53.46 2.99 -20.12
CA THR A 9 52.26 2.83 -20.95
C THR A 9 51.06 2.37 -20.10
N SER A 10 51.26 1.40 -19.20
CA SER A 10 50.23 0.95 -18.24
C SER A 10 49.79 2.09 -17.33
N GLY A 11 50.69 2.90 -16.81
CA GLY A 11 50.35 4.06 -15.98
C GLY A 11 49.51 5.10 -16.73
N LYS A 12 49.81 5.36 -18.01
CA LYS A 12 49.00 6.29 -18.83
C LYS A 12 47.59 5.75 -19.10
N ILE A 13 47.48 4.45 -19.38
CA ILE A 13 46.15 3.80 -19.60
C ILE A 13 45.31 3.90 -18.33
N ILE A 14 45.86 3.64 -17.15
CA ILE A 14 45.15 3.76 -15.88
C ILE A 14 44.69 5.22 -15.66
N VAL A 15 45.56 6.21 -15.91
CA VAL A 15 45.18 7.62 -15.75
C VAL A 15 44.07 8.02 -16.71
N ILE A 16 44.14 7.58 -17.98
CA ILE A 16 43.08 7.84 -18.96
C ILE A 16 41.77 7.16 -18.54
N PHE A 17 41.83 5.92 -18.08
CA PHE A 17 40.65 5.19 -17.59
C PHE A 17 40.01 5.90 -16.39
N VAL A 18 40.80 6.30 -15.40
CA VAL A 18 40.34 7.06 -14.24
C VAL A 18 39.76 8.42 -14.65
N ALA A 19 40.42 9.12 -15.59
CA ALA A 19 39.90 10.39 -16.10
C ALA A 19 38.55 10.23 -16.83
N LEU A 20 38.39 9.20 -17.65
CA LEU A 20 37.11 8.87 -18.30
C LEU A 20 36.05 8.50 -17.27
N LEU A 21 36.38 7.66 -16.29
CA LEU A 21 35.47 7.30 -15.20
C LEU A 21 34.98 8.57 -14.47
N LEU A 22 35.89 9.49 -14.14
CA LEU A 22 35.54 10.75 -13.49
C LEU A 22 34.65 11.65 -14.37
N VAL A 23 34.89 11.71 -15.68
CA VAL A 23 34.08 12.48 -16.63
C VAL A 23 32.62 11.96 -16.66
N PHE A 24 32.43 10.66 -16.52
CA PHE A 24 31.08 10.06 -16.46
C PHE A 24 30.45 10.14 -15.07
N LEU A 25 31.20 9.89 -14.00
CA LEU A 25 30.67 9.85 -12.64
C LEU A 25 30.48 11.25 -12.02
N LEU A 26 31.30 12.24 -12.33
CA LEU A 26 31.18 13.57 -11.74
C LEU A 26 29.84 14.28 -12.04
N PRO A 27 29.34 14.30 -13.29
CA PRO A 27 28.02 14.90 -13.56
C PRO A 27 26.91 14.20 -12.78
N PHE A 28 26.93 12.86 -12.76
CA PHE A 28 25.98 12.05 -12.00
C PHE A 28 26.02 12.38 -10.50
N ALA A 29 27.19 12.33 -9.88
CA ALA A 29 27.37 12.67 -8.47
C ALA A 29 26.98 14.12 -8.17
N THR A 30 27.19 15.04 -9.13
CA THR A 30 26.78 16.44 -8.96
C THR A 30 25.26 16.59 -8.93
N VAL A 31 24.56 15.97 -9.90
CA VAL A 31 23.09 16.01 -9.96
C VAL A 31 22.49 15.40 -8.70
N LEU A 32 22.97 14.22 -8.31
CA LEU A 32 22.52 13.55 -7.09
C LEU A 32 22.76 14.42 -5.84
N THR A 33 23.96 15.00 -5.71
CA THR A 33 24.29 15.87 -4.56
C THR A 33 23.41 17.12 -4.52
N VAL A 34 23.15 17.71 -5.69
CA VAL A 34 22.24 18.87 -5.79
C VAL A 34 20.83 18.46 -5.39
N ALA A 35 20.30 17.37 -5.94
CA ALA A 35 18.94 16.90 -5.63
C ALA A 35 18.77 16.58 -4.13
N LEU A 36 19.72 15.87 -3.53
CA LEU A 36 19.70 15.57 -2.09
C LEU A 36 19.80 16.83 -1.20
N GLY A 37 20.40 17.91 -1.72
CA GLY A 37 20.52 19.20 -1.02
C GLY A 37 19.33 20.14 -1.20
N LEU A 38 18.37 19.81 -2.08
CA LEU A 38 17.12 20.56 -2.25
C LEU A 38 16.20 20.34 -1.05
N SER A 39 15.24 21.27 -0.86
CA SER A 39 14.19 21.09 0.14
C SER A 39 13.44 19.78 -0.09
N PRO A 40 12.97 19.11 0.98
CA PRO A 40 12.16 17.91 0.85
C PRO A 40 10.92 18.18 0.00
N VAL A 41 10.55 17.24 -0.86
CA VAL A 41 9.33 17.30 -1.68
C VAL A 41 8.31 16.25 -1.23
N TYR A 42 8.76 15.20 -0.53
CA TYR A 42 7.91 14.13 -0.01
C TYR A 42 7.52 14.31 1.46
N GLU A 43 7.92 15.42 2.10
CA GLU A 43 7.72 15.67 3.53
C GLU A 43 6.25 15.64 3.96
N GLU A 44 5.35 16.17 3.11
CA GLU A 44 3.91 16.25 3.41
C GLU A 44 3.13 15.00 2.99
N THR A 45 3.80 14.02 2.37
CA THR A 45 3.17 12.76 1.97
C THR A 45 3.00 11.82 3.17
N PHE A 46 2.23 10.75 2.97
CA PHE A 46 2.02 9.71 3.97
C PHE A 46 3.35 9.12 4.48
N VAL A 47 4.27 8.80 3.57
CA VAL A 47 5.57 8.24 3.93
C VAL A 47 6.51 9.26 4.58
N GLY A 48 6.29 10.56 4.37
CA GLY A 48 7.03 11.64 5.03
C GLY A 48 6.84 11.67 6.55
N GLU A 49 5.81 11.02 7.08
CA GLU A 49 5.59 10.83 8.52
C GLU A 49 6.68 9.97 9.18
N LEU A 50 7.42 9.19 8.42
CA LEU A 50 8.48 8.32 8.97
C LEU A 50 9.51 9.11 9.78
N GLY A 51 9.85 10.32 9.35
CA GLY A 51 10.77 11.21 10.07
C GLY A 51 10.26 11.56 11.47
N GLU A 52 9.00 11.94 11.59
CA GLU A 52 8.36 12.30 12.87
C GLU A 52 8.29 11.08 13.82
N LYS A 53 7.93 9.92 13.29
CA LYS A 53 7.92 8.67 14.06
C LYS A 53 9.32 8.31 14.59
N TYR A 54 10.34 8.46 13.76
CA TYR A 54 11.73 8.22 14.13
C TYR A 54 12.21 9.21 15.19
N ASP A 55 11.89 10.49 15.04
CA ASP A 55 12.25 11.53 16.00
C ASP A 55 11.53 11.32 17.34
N ARG A 56 10.24 11.00 17.32
CA ARG A 56 9.49 10.63 18.53
C ARG A 56 10.14 9.46 19.25
N LEU A 57 10.44 8.38 18.53
CA LEU A 57 11.08 7.18 19.10
C LEU A 57 12.39 7.53 19.82
N ASN A 58 13.18 8.42 19.23
CA ASN A 58 14.50 8.81 19.75
C ASN A 58 14.46 9.95 20.78
N SER A 59 13.37 10.71 20.88
CA SER A 59 13.23 11.84 21.82
C SER A 59 12.71 11.46 23.19
N ILE A 60 12.03 10.32 23.31
CA ILE A 60 11.48 9.88 24.60
C ILE A 60 12.61 9.33 25.48
N GLU A 61 12.85 10.02 26.59
CA GLU A 61 13.76 9.55 27.62
C GLU A 61 13.07 8.57 28.58
N GLY A 62 13.73 7.46 28.90
CA GLY A 62 13.20 6.41 29.77
C GLY A 62 12.36 5.37 29.05
N GLU A 63 11.63 4.59 29.86
CA GLU A 63 10.85 3.44 29.38
C GLU A 63 9.66 3.88 28.52
N LYS A 64 9.45 3.19 27.40
CA LYS A 64 8.35 3.42 26.47
C LYS A 64 7.84 2.13 25.86
N LEU A 65 6.60 2.17 25.39
CA LEU A 65 6.00 1.13 24.56
C LEU A 65 6.14 1.53 23.09
N VAL A 66 6.75 0.68 22.28
CA VAL A 66 6.88 0.85 20.82
C VAL A 66 6.08 -0.23 20.12
N VAL A 67 5.11 0.16 19.31
CA VAL A 67 4.36 -0.80 18.48
C VAL A 67 4.88 -0.70 17.04
N VAL A 68 5.47 -1.78 16.54
CA VAL A 68 6.12 -1.84 15.22
C VAL A 68 5.28 -2.69 14.26
N GLY A 69 5.03 -2.16 13.08
CA GLY A 69 4.30 -2.85 12.01
C GLY A 69 4.14 -1.98 10.78
N GLY A 70 3.21 -2.32 9.92
CA GLY A 70 2.87 -1.56 8.72
C GLY A 70 1.75 -0.55 8.95
N SER A 71 0.95 -0.32 7.92
CA SER A 71 -0.18 0.62 7.96
C SER A 71 -1.29 0.19 8.92
N SER A 72 -1.46 -1.11 9.15
CA SER A 72 -2.42 -1.60 10.14
C SER A 72 -2.17 -1.06 11.54
N VAL A 73 -0.90 -0.81 11.90
CA VAL A 73 -0.54 -0.19 13.19
C VAL A 73 -0.84 1.31 13.15
N ALA A 74 -0.50 2.00 12.05
CA ALA A 74 -0.79 3.42 11.87
C ALA A 74 -2.29 3.74 11.95
N PHE A 75 -3.12 2.92 11.29
CA PHE A 75 -4.59 3.09 11.21
C PHE A 75 -5.34 2.40 12.34
N GLY A 76 -4.69 1.60 13.17
CA GLY A 76 -5.38 0.68 14.07
C GLY A 76 -5.21 0.92 15.55
N LEU A 77 -4.60 2.01 15.99
CA LEU A 77 -4.36 2.29 17.41
C LEU A 77 -4.81 3.69 17.82
N ASN A 78 -5.28 3.79 19.06
CA ASN A 78 -5.35 5.03 19.80
C ASN A 78 -4.25 5.01 20.86
N SER A 79 -3.07 5.49 20.50
CA SER A 79 -1.88 5.45 21.34
C SER A 79 -1.99 6.31 22.60
N ALA A 80 -2.80 7.38 22.56
CA ALA A 80 -3.08 8.19 23.74
C ALA A 80 -3.86 7.39 24.80
N VAL A 81 -4.85 6.60 24.36
CA VAL A 81 -5.59 5.70 25.24
C VAL A 81 -4.68 4.59 25.74
N LEU A 82 -3.94 3.94 24.84
CA LEU A 82 -3.01 2.85 25.19
C LEU A 82 -1.97 3.31 26.21
N SER A 83 -1.38 4.51 26.03
CA SER A 83 -0.41 5.11 26.95
C SER A 83 -0.99 5.29 28.36
N ARG A 84 -2.23 5.76 28.46
CA ARG A 84 -2.93 5.91 29.74
C ARG A 84 -3.20 4.56 30.40
N GLU A 85 -3.60 3.56 29.61
CA GLU A 85 -3.96 2.24 30.11
C GLU A 85 -2.77 1.42 30.61
N VAL A 86 -1.60 1.55 29.96
CA VAL A 86 -0.38 0.83 30.36
C VAL A 86 0.54 1.66 31.27
N GLY A 87 0.31 2.97 31.37
CA GLY A 87 1.04 3.86 32.27
C GLY A 87 2.44 4.27 31.78
N MET A 88 2.71 4.17 30.47
CA MET A 88 3.99 4.57 29.86
C MET A 88 3.78 5.27 28.52
N PRO A 89 4.74 6.10 28.05
CA PRO A 89 4.68 6.70 26.73
C PRO A 89 4.57 5.65 25.62
N VAL A 90 3.76 5.92 24.60
CA VAL A 90 3.58 5.04 23.43
C VAL A 90 4.16 5.70 22.18
N VAL A 91 4.82 4.91 21.35
CA VAL A 91 5.25 5.25 20.01
C VAL A 91 4.57 4.28 19.03
N ASN A 92 3.69 4.81 18.22
CA ASN A 92 3.15 4.09 17.06
C ASN A 92 4.20 4.13 15.95
N PHE A 93 4.99 3.05 15.81
CA PHE A 93 6.04 2.92 14.81
C PHE A 93 5.60 2.00 13.67
N GLY A 94 4.35 2.16 13.23
CA GLY A 94 3.82 1.56 12.03
C GLY A 94 3.52 2.63 10.99
N LEU A 95 3.68 2.31 9.69
CA LEU A 95 3.42 3.31 8.66
C LEU A 95 2.86 2.68 7.39
N TYR A 96 3.66 2.14 6.51
CA TYR A 96 3.25 1.71 5.19
C TYR A 96 3.85 0.34 4.87
N ALA A 97 3.00 -0.63 4.54
CA ALA A 97 3.44 -2.00 4.24
C ALA A 97 4.48 -2.03 3.10
N ASN A 98 4.37 -1.13 2.12
CA ASN A 98 5.32 -1.01 1.01
C ASN A 98 6.74 -0.56 1.41
N LEU A 99 6.94 -0.07 2.63
CA LEU A 99 8.29 0.15 3.17
C LEU A 99 8.97 -1.16 3.59
N GLY A 100 8.18 -2.19 3.83
CA GLY A 100 8.61 -3.48 4.36
C GLY A 100 8.78 -3.49 5.88
N THR A 101 8.40 -4.60 6.50
CA THR A 101 8.57 -4.80 7.96
C THR A 101 10.05 -4.72 8.35
N LYS A 102 10.95 -5.24 7.51
CA LYS A 102 12.40 -5.19 7.71
C LYS A 102 12.91 -3.77 7.96
N LEU A 103 12.49 -2.79 7.14
CA LEU A 103 12.87 -1.39 7.32
C LEU A 103 12.39 -0.83 8.65
N MET A 104 11.13 -1.11 9.01
CA MET A 104 10.57 -0.64 10.28
C MET A 104 11.32 -1.21 11.48
N LEU A 105 11.70 -2.49 11.43
CA LEU A 105 12.55 -3.13 12.45
C LEU A 105 13.93 -2.45 12.52
N ASP A 106 14.59 -2.24 11.39
CA ASP A 106 15.92 -1.61 11.34
C ASP A 106 15.92 -0.22 11.97
N LEU A 107 14.98 0.62 11.56
CA LEU A 107 14.88 2.00 12.03
C LEU A 107 14.55 2.06 13.52
N SER A 108 13.68 1.18 14.02
CA SER A 108 13.29 1.14 15.42
C SER A 108 14.46 0.82 16.36
N LYS A 109 15.45 0.04 15.91
CA LYS A 109 16.67 -0.28 16.69
C LYS A 109 17.38 0.96 17.25
N SER A 110 17.24 2.12 16.59
CA SER A 110 17.93 3.35 16.96
C SER A 110 17.50 3.93 18.29
N GLY A 111 16.23 3.74 18.68
CA GLY A 111 15.63 4.34 19.87
C GLY A 111 15.31 3.35 21.00
N ILE A 112 15.72 2.07 20.87
CA ILE A 112 15.45 1.05 21.88
C ILE A 112 16.47 1.09 23.02
N GLY A 113 15.99 1.05 24.26
CA GLY A 113 16.77 1.08 25.49
C GLY A 113 16.28 0.14 26.57
N GLU A 114 16.93 0.21 27.74
CA GLU A 114 16.59 -0.60 28.92
C GLU A 114 15.18 -0.26 29.44
N GLY A 115 14.39 -1.29 29.71
CA GLY A 115 13.01 -1.15 30.21
C GLY A 115 11.97 -0.92 29.13
N ASP A 116 12.35 -0.68 27.86
CA ASP A 116 11.39 -0.54 26.78
C ASP A 116 10.60 -1.82 26.55
N ILE A 117 9.35 -1.66 26.12
CA ILE A 117 8.49 -2.75 25.64
C ILE A 117 8.25 -2.55 24.16
N ILE A 118 8.51 -3.58 23.38
CA ILE A 118 8.26 -3.59 21.93
C ILE A 118 7.15 -4.58 21.65
N VAL A 119 6.15 -4.18 20.86
CA VAL A 119 5.14 -5.07 20.32
C VAL A 119 5.29 -5.12 18.81
N LEU A 120 5.58 -6.29 18.28
CA LEU A 120 5.60 -6.55 16.84
C LEU A 120 4.21 -6.95 16.38
N ALA A 121 3.67 -6.26 15.38
CA ALA A 121 2.33 -6.52 14.85
C ALA A 121 2.29 -6.30 13.32
N PRO A 122 3.06 -7.09 12.54
CA PRO A 122 3.06 -7.01 11.07
C PRO A 122 1.73 -7.51 10.51
N GLU A 123 1.35 -7.03 9.33
CA GLU A 123 0.22 -7.59 8.59
C GLU A 123 0.47 -9.06 8.21
N MET A 124 -0.60 -9.87 8.15
CA MET A 124 -0.51 -11.29 7.83
C MET A 124 -0.65 -11.51 6.32
N ASN A 125 0.34 -11.05 5.56
CA ASN A 125 0.47 -11.27 4.12
C ASN A 125 1.93 -11.52 3.73
N ASP A 126 2.15 -12.07 2.55
CA ASP A 126 3.46 -12.51 2.08
C ASP A 126 4.48 -11.37 2.02
N GLN A 127 4.06 -10.17 1.64
CA GLN A 127 4.94 -9.01 1.55
C GLN A 127 5.48 -8.57 2.91
N THR A 128 4.63 -8.48 3.92
CA THR A 128 5.03 -7.99 5.26
C THR A 128 5.68 -9.06 6.12
N LEU A 129 5.43 -10.36 5.82
CA LEU A 129 6.08 -11.50 6.43
C LEU A 129 7.31 -12.00 5.64
N SER A 130 7.98 -11.10 4.94
CA SER A 130 9.19 -11.36 4.17
C SER A 130 10.27 -10.31 4.45
N LEU A 131 11.44 -10.45 3.84
CA LEU A 131 12.49 -9.45 3.85
C LEU A 131 12.29 -8.37 2.77
N TYR A 132 11.05 -8.17 2.34
CA TYR A 132 10.70 -7.16 1.36
C TYR A 132 11.24 -5.78 1.75
N PHE A 133 11.81 -5.10 0.78
CA PHE A 133 12.38 -3.77 0.93
C PHE A 133 12.20 -2.98 -0.36
N ASN A 134 11.49 -1.86 -0.30
CA ASN A 134 11.32 -0.97 -1.43
C ASN A 134 12.26 0.24 -1.31
N SER A 135 13.27 0.28 -2.15
CA SER A 135 14.31 1.32 -2.11
C SER A 135 13.80 2.69 -2.55
N GLU A 136 12.85 2.77 -3.47
CA GLU A 136 12.29 4.03 -3.96
C GLU A 136 11.40 4.68 -2.90
N THR A 137 10.42 3.93 -2.39
CA THR A 137 9.56 4.40 -1.29
C THR A 137 10.39 4.75 -0.05
N THR A 138 11.45 3.99 0.22
CA THR A 138 12.38 4.31 1.33
C THR A 138 13.08 5.64 1.11
N LEU A 139 13.60 5.94 -0.09
CA LEU A 139 14.23 7.24 -0.38
C LEU A 139 13.24 8.40 -0.27
N GLN A 140 11.99 8.20 -0.69
CA GLN A 140 10.91 9.18 -0.52
C GLN A 140 10.64 9.45 0.97
N ALA A 141 10.52 8.39 1.78
CA ALA A 141 10.28 8.49 3.22
C ALA A 141 11.46 9.13 3.98
N LEU A 142 12.68 9.00 3.45
CA LEU A 142 13.89 9.60 4.03
C LEU A 142 14.16 11.03 3.53
N ASP A 143 13.33 11.57 2.63
CA ASP A 143 13.58 12.88 2.04
C ASP A 143 13.59 13.98 3.11
N GLY A 144 14.72 14.64 3.24
CA GLY A 144 15.00 15.58 4.34
C GLY A 144 15.62 14.94 5.59
N ASN A 145 15.53 13.61 5.76
CA ASN A 145 15.97 12.89 6.96
C ASN A 145 17.01 11.79 6.65
N PHE A 146 17.88 12.01 5.67
CA PHE A 146 18.90 11.02 5.26
C PHE A 146 19.86 10.57 6.38
N GLY A 147 19.84 11.23 7.54
CA GLY A 147 20.53 10.75 8.73
C GLY A 147 20.06 9.38 9.23
N MET A 148 18.85 8.97 8.87
CA MET A 148 18.26 7.67 9.20
C MET A 148 18.91 6.51 8.42
N LEU A 149 19.57 6.78 7.28
CA LEU A 149 20.30 5.76 6.49
C LEU A 149 21.27 4.92 7.34
N LYS A 150 21.88 5.52 8.36
CA LYS A 150 22.81 4.82 9.27
C LYS A 150 22.16 3.66 10.06
N SER A 151 20.83 3.67 10.18
CA SER A 151 20.05 2.66 10.90
C SER A 151 19.53 1.56 9.98
N ILE A 152 19.60 1.74 8.67
CA ILE A 152 19.21 0.74 7.67
C ILE A 152 20.32 -0.29 7.51
N ASP A 153 19.96 -1.55 7.35
CA ASP A 153 20.93 -2.60 7.10
C ASP A 153 21.72 -2.33 5.82
N ARG A 154 23.02 -2.63 5.89
CA ARG A 154 23.96 -2.34 4.78
C ARG A 154 23.69 -3.16 3.53
N GLU A 155 23.06 -4.31 3.65
CA GLU A 155 22.70 -5.14 2.50
C GLU A 155 21.70 -4.42 1.56
N ASN A 156 20.86 -3.51 2.09
CA ASN A 156 19.94 -2.70 1.32
C ASN A 156 20.58 -1.50 0.59
N TYR A 157 21.87 -1.21 0.85
CA TYR A 157 22.50 -0.02 0.28
C TYR A 157 22.69 -0.11 -1.23
N GLU A 158 22.89 -1.32 -1.80
CA GLU A 158 22.98 -1.48 -3.24
C GLU A 158 21.69 -1.08 -3.93
N ALA A 159 20.53 -1.53 -3.40
CA ALA A 159 19.22 -1.16 -3.91
C ALA A 159 18.95 0.35 -3.76
N LEU A 160 19.28 0.94 -2.61
CA LEU A 160 19.15 2.40 -2.39
C LEU A 160 20.01 3.22 -3.36
N ILE A 161 21.24 2.77 -3.64
CA ILE A 161 22.12 3.43 -4.63
C ILE A 161 21.50 3.30 -6.03
N GLY A 162 20.95 2.13 -6.37
CA GLY A 162 20.26 1.90 -7.65
C GLY A 162 19.08 2.85 -7.86
N ALA A 163 18.22 2.99 -6.85
CA ALA A 163 17.04 3.85 -6.89
C ALA A 163 17.36 5.36 -6.79
N SER A 164 18.55 5.73 -6.27
CA SER A 164 18.89 7.14 -5.97
C SER A 164 18.83 8.08 -7.16
N TRP A 165 19.02 7.58 -8.38
CA TRP A 165 18.94 8.39 -9.59
C TRP A 165 17.49 8.73 -9.97
N GLY A 166 16.60 7.76 -9.95
CA GLY A 166 15.16 7.98 -10.15
C GLY A 166 14.64 9.00 -9.14
N PHE A 167 14.86 8.75 -7.86
CA PHE A 167 14.51 9.67 -6.78
C PHE A 167 15.07 11.10 -7.00
N ALA A 168 16.34 11.24 -7.41
CA ALA A 168 16.93 12.56 -7.66
C ALA A 168 16.29 13.27 -8.86
N ALA A 169 15.95 12.53 -9.91
CA ALA A 169 15.28 13.07 -11.09
C ALA A 169 13.86 13.57 -10.73
N ASP A 170 13.08 12.78 -10.03
CA ASP A 170 11.72 13.14 -9.59
C ASP A 170 11.73 14.35 -8.67
N LYS A 171 12.64 14.36 -7.69
CA LYS A 171 12.81 15.51 -6.80
C LYS A 171 13.15 16.79 -7.55
N LEU A 172 13.98 16.72 -8.58
CA LEU A 172 14.28 17.86 -9.44
C LEU A 172 13.04 18.31 -10.23
N VAL A 173 12.29 17.38 -10.78
CA VAL A 173 11.05 17.67 -11.51
C VAL A 173 10.04 18.38 -10.60
N TYR A 174 9.77 17.84 -9.41
CA TYR A 174 8.88 18.47 -8.43
C TYR A 174 9.36 19.85 -8.02
N THR A 175 10.64 20.00 -7.73
CA THR A 175 11.22 21.29 -7.32
C THR A 175 11.11 22.35 -8.44
N VAL A 176 11.38 21.98 -9.70
CA VAL A 176 11.34 22.93 -10.83
C VAL A 176 9.90 23.24 -11.26
N SER A 177 9.02 22.26 -11.23
CA SER A 177 7.61 22.45 -11.61
C SER A 177 6.80 23.18 -10.53
N GLY A 178 7.29 23.21 -9.28
CA GLY A 178 6.54 23.72 -8.13
C GLY A 178 5.37 22.84 -7.73
N ARG A 179 5.30 21.60 -8.27
CA ARG A 179 4.33 20.59 -7.85
C ARG A 179 4.87 19.85 -6.62
N ALA A 180 4.00 19.22 -5.87
CA ALA A 180 4.34 18.27 -4.83
C ALA A 180 3.73 16.91 -5.19
N PRO A 181 4.30 15.79 -4.71
CA PRO A 181 3.64 14.50 -4.80
C PRO A 181 2.25 14.60 -4.16
N GLU A 182 1.21 14.19 -4.87
CA GLU A 182 -0.16 14.24 -4.36
C GLU A 182 -0.47 12.97 -3.58
N ASN A 183 -0.94 13.16 -2.36
CA ASN A 183 -1.60 12.15 -1.56
C ASN A 183 -2.98 12.69 -1.20
N SER A 184 -3.99 11.84 -1.16
CA SER A 184 -5.37 12.25 -0.91
C SER A 184 -6.02 11.42 0.20
N GLY A 185 -7.16 11.87 0.69
CA GLY A 185 -7.92 11.15 1.70
C GLY A 185 -7.12 10.93 2.99
N ALA A 186 -7.15 9.72 3.49
CA ALA A 186 -6.50 9.30 4.73
C ALA A 186 -4.96 9.21 4.63
N TYR A 187 -4.40 9.25 3.40
CA TYR A 187 -2.99 9.01 3.14
C TYR A 187 -2.16 10.29 3.03
N MET A 188 -2.28 11.18 4.01
CA MET A 188 -1.54 12.44 4.09
C MET A 188 -0.88 12.58 5.46
N LYS A 189 0.32 13.18 5.51
CA LYS A 189 1.05 13.45 6.77
C LYS A 189 0.20 14.24 7.77
N LYS A 190 -0.59 15.21 7.33
CA LYS A 190 -1.43 16.05 8.21
C LYS A 190 -2.41 15.27 9.09
N TRP A 191 -2.70 14.02 8.76
CA TRP A 191 -3.60 13.18 9.52
C TRP A 191 -2.92 12.37 10.63
N PHE A 192 -1.61 12.52 10.82
CA PHE A 192 -0.93 11.88 11.93
C PHE A 192 -0.89 12.80 13.15
N ASN A 193 -1.15 12.21 14.31
CA ASN A 193 -1.00 12.90 15.59
C ASN A 193 0.43 12.75 16.14
N GLU A 194 0.67 13.39 17.29
CA GLU A 194 1.97 13.34 17.97
C GLU A 194 2.44 11.93 18.39
N TYR A 195 1.56 10.94 18.42
CA TYR A 195 1.90 9.53 18.71
C TYR A 195 2.29 8.76 17.46
N GLY A 196 1.97 9.26 16.29
CA GLY A 196 2.07 8.59 15.00
C GLY A 196 0.83 7.78 14.63
N ASP A 197 -0.33 8.01 15.26
CA ASP A 197 -1.61 7.41 14.87
C ASP A 197 -2.22 8.22 13.74
N ASN A 198 -2.77 7.56 12.73
CA ASN A 198 -3.58 8.21 11.72
C ASN A 198 -4.97 8.50 12.28
N ILE A 199 -5.32 9.78 12.36
CA ILE A 199 -6.56 10.31 12.94
C ILE A 199 -7.56 10.83 11.89
N TYR A 200 -7.39 10.45 10.62
CA TYR A 200 -8.40 10.71 9.60
C TYR A 200 -9.75 10.15 10.07
N ASP A 201 -10.83 10.89 9.86
CA ASP A 201 -12.19 10.48 10.25
C ASP A 201 -12.67 9.32 9.36
N ARG A 202 -12.93 8.17 9.96
CA ARG A 202 -13.27 6.90 9.30
C ARG A 202 -14.49 6.26 9.94
N PRO A 203 -15.67 6.88 9.79
CA PRO A 203 -16.87 6.42 10.51
C PRO A 203 -17.42 5.09 9.97
N TYR A 204 -17.06 4.66 8.76
CA TYR A 204 -17.64 3.50 8.08
C TYR A 204 -16.59 2.67 7.34
N ASN A 205 -17.01 1.47 6.90
CA ASN A 205 -16.29 0.71 5.90
C ASN A 205 -16.54 1.32 4.50
N GLU A 206 -15.47 1.69 3.81
CA GLU A 206 -15.50 2.30 2.48
C GLU A 206 -15.09 1.32 1.37
N MET A 207 -14.77 0.07 1.71
CA MET A 207 -14.45 -0.94 0.71
C MET A 207 -15.66 -1.25 -0.16
N SER A 208 -15.49 -1.19 -1.47
CA SER A 208 -16.52 -1.65 -2.42
C SER A 208 -16.60 -3.18 -2.47
N VAL A 209 -15.48 -3.86 -2.27
CA VAL A 209 -15.32 -5.32 -2.18
C VAL A 209 -14.19 -5.61 -1.22
N THR A 210 -14.38 -6.57 -0.32
CA THR A 210 -13.29 -7.07 0.52
C THR A 210 -12.64 -8.25 -0.19
N PRO A 211 -11.33 -8.18 -0.51
CA PRO A 211 -10.63 -9.30 -1.15
C PRO A 211 -10.51 -10.48 -0.17
N LYS A 212 -10.65 -11.71 -0.67
CA LYS A 212 -10.34 -12.93 0.08
C LYS A 212 -8.88 -13.31 -0.13
N ASN A 213 -7.97 -12.64 0.55
CA ASN A 213 -6.52 -12.75 0.34
C ASN A 213 -5.69 -13.03 1.60
N ILE A 214 -6.31 -13.09 2.78
CA ILE A 214 -5.59 -13.44 4.01
C ILE A 214 -5.55 -14.96 4.13
N THR A 215 -4.37 -15.54 3.98
CA THR A 215 -4.12 -16.96 4.21
C THR A 215 -3.10 -17.14 5.32
N LEU A 216 -3.55 -17.66 6.46
CA LEU A 216 -2.69 -17.96 7.60
C LEU A 216 -2.06 -19.34 7.38
N ASP A 217 -1.16 -19.41 6.43
CA ASP A 217 -0.40 -20.61 6.09
C ASP A 217 1.08 -20.42 6.44
N TYR A 218 1.65 -21.46 6.99
CA TYR A 218 3.02 -21.49 7.39
C TYR A 218 3.72 -22.64 6.69
N LYS A 219 4.11 -22.45 5.45
CA LYS A 219 4.87 -23.45 4.72
C LYS A 219 6.34 -23.41 5.13
N TYR A 220 6.66 -24.04 6.26
CA TYR A 220 8.04 -24.30 6.67
C TYR A 220 8.70 -25.43 5.87
N ASP A 221 7.99 -26.15 5.05
CA ASP A 221 8.49 -27.37 4.45
C ASP A 221 8.66 -27.18 2.94
N SER A 222 9.82 -26.67 2.54
CA SER A 222 10.29 -26.97 1.20
C SER A 222 10.82 -28.40 1.20
N GLU A 223 10.08 -29.34 0.63
CA GLU A 223 10.51 -30.73 0.39
C GLU A 223 11.88 -30.83 -0.31
N ASP A 224 12.34 -29.74 -0.92
CA ASP A 224 13.62 -29.64 -1.64
C ASP A 224 14.78 -29.05 -0.82
N GLY A 225 14.53 -28.62 0.44
CA GLY A 225 15.55 -28.07 1.33
C GLY A 225 15.96 -26.61 1.02
N THR A 226 15.16 -25.88 0.23
CA THR A 226 15.31 -24.42 0.09
C THR A 226 14.70 -23.71 1.29
N VAL A 227 15.38 -22.66 1.80
CA VAL A 227 14.86 -21.80 2.87
C VAL A 227 13.70 -21.00 2.29
N SER A 228 12.54 -21.00 2.94
CA SER A 228 11.42 -20.18 2.52
C SER A 228 11.67 -18.71 2.91
N GLU A 229 11.14 -17.75 2.15
CA GLU A 229 11.22 -16.32 2.48
C GLU A 229 10.67 -16.02 3.88
N TYR A 230 9.68 -16.79 4.30
CA TYR A 230 9.11 -16.70 5.62
C TYR A 230 10.07 -17.16 6.73
N GLU A 231 10.86 -18.21 6.50
CA GLU A 231 11.88 -18.67 7.44
C GLU A 231 12.97 -17.61 7.61
N GLU A 232 13.41 -16.98 6.51
CA GLU A 232 14.34 -15.86 6.55
C GLU A 232 13.78 -14.67 7.33
N PHE A 233 12.49 -14.37 7.16
CA PHE A 233 11.81 -13.34 7.92
C PHE A 233 11.79 -13.62 9.42
N ILE A 234 11.46 -14.85 9.82
CA ILE A 234 11.45 -15.26 11.24
C ILE A 234 12.85 -15.18 11.85
N ASP A 235 13.87 -15.63 11.12
CA ASP A 235 15.25 -15.52 11.57
C ASP A 235 15.63 -14.05 11.79
N TYR A 236 15.23 -13.16 10.88
CA TYR A 236 15.46 -11.73 11.01
C TYR A 236 14.73 -11.12 12.21
N VAL A 237 13.48 -11.51 12.44
CA VAL A 237 12.70 -11.10 13.63
C VAL A 237 13.39 -11.60 14.90
N ASN A 238 13.89 -12.83 14.91
CA ASN A 238 14.59 -13.40 16.07
C ASN A 238 15.91 -12.66 16.37
N GLU A 239 16.67 -12.27 15.34
CA GLU A 239 17.85 -11.40 15.49
C GLU A 239 17.47 -10.03 16.06
N TYR A 240 16.35 -9.47 15.61
CA TYR A 240 15.82 -8.23 16.17
C TYR A 240 15.44 -8.38 17.64
N VAL A 241 14.77 -9.47 18.02
CA VAL A 241 14.43 -9.80 19.41
C VAL A 241 15.68 -9.90 20.28
N GLU A 242 16.72 -10.59 19.79
CA GLU A 242 18.00 -10.70 20.50
C GLU A 242 18.68 -9.34 20.67
N PHE A 243 18.66 -8.50 19.64
CA PHE A 243 19.18 -7.15 19.73
C PHE A 243 18.46 -6.32 20.81
N CYS A 244 17.13 -6.32 20.81
CA CYS A 244 16.31 -5.57 21.77
C CYS A 244 16.50 -6.07 23.21
N THR A 245 16.47 -7.39 23.40
CA THR A 245 16.70 -8.00 24.72
C THR A 245 18.11 -7.77 25.21
N GLY A 246 19.10 -7.77 24.31
CA GLY A 246 20.47 -7.37 24.60
C GLY A 246 20.64 -5.92 25.06
N LYS A 247 19.66 -5.03 24.76
CA LYS A 247 19.56 -3.65 25.24
C LYS A 247 18.80 -3.55 26.57
N GLY A 248 18.22 -4.63 27.07
CA GLY A 248 17.39 -4.66 28.28
C GLY A 248 15.91 -4.38 28.03
N ALA A 249 15.48 -4.38 26.77
CA ALA A 249 14.07 -4.26 26.39
C ALA A 249 13.36 -5.62 26.41
N THR A 250 12.02 -5.59 26.49
CA THR A 250 11.16 -6.76 26.36
C THR A 250 10.43 -6.71 25.02
N VAL A 251 10.45 -7.81 24.27
CA VAL A 251 9.74 -7.90 22.98
C VAL A 251 8.58 -8.87 23.10
N TYR A 252 7.44 -8.45 22.59
CA TYR A 252 6.23 -9.23 22.42
C TYR A 252 5.80 -9.26 20.96
N PHE A 253 5.03 -10.29 20.61
CA PHE A 253 4.34 -10.36 19.32
C PHE A 253 2.83 -10.30 19.55
N SER A 254 2.14 -9.56 18.70
CA SER A 254 0.69 -9.45 18.63
C SER A 254 0.24 -9.55 17.16
N PHE A 255 -1.07 -9.62 16.94
CA PHE A 255 -1.61 -9.71 15.59
C PHE A 255 -2.10 -8.35 15.09
N PRO A 256 -2.09 -8.12 13.77
CA PRO A 256 -2.81 -7.01 13.15
C PRO A 256 -4.31 -7.30 13.21
N PRO A 257 -5.18 -6.30 13.05
CA PRO A 257 -6.59 -6.57 12.78
C PRO A 257 -6.70 -7.26 11.42
N MET A 258 -7.50 -8.29 11.33
CA MET A 258 -7.77 -9.07 10.12
C MET A 258 -9.27 -9.10 9.87
N ASN A 259 -9.69 -8.68 8.68
CA ASN A 259 -11.11 -8.71 8.29
C ASN A 259 -11.58 -10.16 8.12
N GLU A 260 -12.62 -10.56 8.86
CA GLU A 260 -13.12 -11.95 8.87
C GLU A 260 -13.51 -12.45 7.48
N ILE A 261 -14.03 -11.58 6.60
CA ILE A 261 -14.41 -11.98 5.24
C ILE A 261 -13.24 -11.99 4.25
N ALA A 262 -12.10 -11.42 4.62
CA ALA A 262 -10.88 -11.48 3.83
C ALA A 262 -10.12 -12.80 4.01
N LEU A 263 -10.47 -13.59 5.02
CA LEU A 263 -9.88 -14.90 5.25
C LEU A 263 -10.25 -15.86 4.12
N THR A 264 -9.27 -16.52 3.52
CA THR A 264 -9.49 -17.57 2.52
C THR A 264 -10.10 -18.83 3.15
N ASP A 265 -10.66 -19.70 2.33
CA ASP A 265 -11.26 -20.96 2.78
C ASP A 265 -10.23 -21.95 3.38
N TYR A 266 -8.93 -21.65 3.22
CA TYR A 266 -7.84 -22.37 3.88
C TYR A 266 -7.85 -22.17 5.40
N ASN A 267 -8.32 -21.04 5.91
CA ASN A 267 -8.27 -20.66 7.32
C ASN A 267 -9.35 -21.37 8.16
N THR A 268 -9.29 -22.69 8.24
CA THR A 268 -10.08 -23.48 9.18
C THR A 268 -9.57 -23.30 10.61
N GLU A 269 -10.37 -23.61 11.63
CA GLU A 269 -9.92 -23.58 13.03
C GLU A 269 -8.63 -24.37 13.25
N GLU A 270 -8.49 -25.51 12.55
CA GLU A 270 -7.30 -26.36 12.63
C GLU A 270 -6.07 -25.66 12.03
N ASN A 271 -6.22 -25.04 10.85
CA ASN A 271 -5.11 -24.34 10.18
C ASN A 271 -4.70 -23.07 10.93
N ILE A 272 -5.65 -22.30 11.44
CA ILE A 272 -5.36 -21.13 12.29
C ILE A 272 -4.61 -21.53 13.56
N SER A 273 -5.04 -22.63 14.20
CA SER A 273 -4.34 -23.16 15.39
C SER A 273 -2.93 -23.63 15.04
N ALA A 274 -2.77 -24.34 13.92
CA ALA A 274 -1.45 -24.80 13.46
C ALA A 274 -0.52 -23.62 13.14
N PHE A 275 -1.03 -22.57 12.48
CA PHE A 275 -0.28 -21.35 12.23
C PHE A 275 0.17 -20.69 13.54
N TYR A 276 -0.74 -20.53 14.51
CA TYR A 276 -0.41 -19.96 15.81
C TYR A 276 0.66 -20.79 16.54
N ASP A 277 0.52 -22.12 16.58
CA ASP A 277 1.48 -23.01 17.25
C ASP A 277 2.86 -22.97 16.58
N ASN A 278 2.91 -22.83 15.26
CA ASN A 278 4.15 -22.64 14.52
C ASN A 278 4.83 -21.32 14.90
N LEU A 279 4.08 -20.20 14.95
CA LEU A 279 4.62 -18.92 15.42
C LEU A 279 5.17 -19.02 16.84
N VAL A 280 4.42 -19.64 17.76
CA VAL A 280 4.85 -19.82 19.16
C VAL A 280 6.16 -20.61 19.24
N SER A 281 6.34 -21.62 18.37
CA SER A 281 7.54 -22.46 18.37
C SER A 281 8.75 -21.80 17.70
N SER A 282 8.54 -20.83 16.82
CA SER A 282 9.57 -20.25 15.94
C SER A 282 10.07 -18.90 16.42
N LEU A 283 9.22 -18.10 17.07
CA LEU A 283 9.60 -16.79 17.57
C LEU A 283 10.33 -16.86 18.89
N HIS A 284 11.42 -16.10 19.03
CA HIS A 284 12.17 -15.95 20.30
C HIS A 284 11.51 -14.94 21.27
N CYS A 285 10.33 -14.42 20.95
CA CYS A 285 9.54 -13.58 21.83
C CYS A 285 8.17 -14.21 22.12
N LYS A 286 7.53 -13.73 23.18
CA LYS A 286 6.21 -14.24 23.57
C LYS A 286 5.13 -13.61 22.70
N ILE A 287 4.23 -14.44 22.17
CA ILE A 287 2.95 -13.99 21.60
C ILE A 287 2.01 -13.71 22.78
N ILE A 288 1.52 -12.47 22.88
CA ILE A 288 0.67 -12.02 23.99
C ILE A 288 -0.82 -12.00 23.65
N SER A 289 -1.17 -12.15 22.41
CA SER A 289 -2.54 -12.00 21.89
C SER A 289 -3.10 -13.35 21.45
N ASP A 290 -4.40 -13.53 21.63
CA ASP A 290 -5.14 -14.60 20.95
C ASP A 290 -5.45 -14.13 19.52
N ILE A 291 -5.07 -14.90 18.52
CA ILE A 291 -5.27 -14.55 17.11
C ILE A 291 -6.75 -14.30 16.78
N ASN A 292 -7.66 -15.05 17.42
CA ASN A 292 -9.09 -14.91 17.19
C ASN A 292 -9.67 -13.58 17.67
N ASP A 293 -9.05 -12.94 18.66
CA ASP A 293 -9.47 -11.60 19.13
C ASP A 293 -9.11 -10.49 18.12
N TYR A 294 -8.31 -10.82 17.09
CA TYR A 294 -7.86 -9.91 16.03
C TYR A 294 -8.45 -10.24 14.66
N ILE A 295 -9.20 -11.35 14.53
CA ILE A 295 -10.09 -11.60 13.39
C ILE A 295 -11.40 -10.90 13.71
N MET A 296 -11.67 -9.79 13.02
CA MET A 296 -12.71 -8.84 13.39
C MET A 296 -13.78 -8.77 12.32
N ASN A 297 -15.02 -8.42 12.76
CA ASN A 297 -16.14 -8.22 11.85
C ASN A 297 -15.81 -7.13 10.80
N GLU A 298 -16.23 -7.38 9.55
CA GLU A 298 -16.00 -6.49 8.40
C GLU A 298 -16.42 -5.03 8.65
N GLY A 299 -17.46 -4.80 9.45
CA GLY A 299 -17.96 -3.48 9.77
C GLY A 299 -17.00 -2.61 10.58
N TYR A 300 -15.89 -3.15 11.10
CA TYR A 300 -14.85 -2.41 11.81
C TYR A 300 -13.69 -1.97 10.92
N PHE A 301 -13.74 -2.26 9.63
CA PHE A 301 -12.69 -1.89 8.68
C PHE A 301 -13.02 -0.60 7.93
N PHE A 302 -12.02 -0.02 7.28
CA PHE A 302 -12.13 1.22 6.53
C PHE A 302 -11.99 0.97 5.02
N ASP A 303 -10.77 0.94 4.50
CA ASP A 303 -10.47 0.87 3.07
C ASP A 303 -9.59 -0.33 2.67
N SER A 304 -9.20 -1.14 3.63
CA SER A 304 -8.50 -2.41 3.39
C SER A 304 -8.83 -3.44 4.45
N GLU A 305 -8.45 -4.69 4.21
CA GLU A 305 -8.63 -5.83 5.13
C GLU A 305 -7.83 -5.74 6.44
N PHE A 306 -6.95 -4.72 6.55
CA PHE A 306 -6.12 -4.48 7.74
C PHE A 306 -6.31 -3.09 8.35
N HIS A 307 -6.97 -2.15 7.66
CA HIS A 307 -7.18 -0.80 8.17
C HIS A 307 -8.50 -0.69 8.91
N LEU A 308 -8.44 -0.25 10.15
CA LEU A 308 -9.64 -0.09 10.98
C LEU A 308 -10.28 1.29 10.79
N ASN A 309 -11.62 1.31 10.86
CA ASN A 309 -12.38 2.53 11.09
C ASN A 309 -12.32 2.94 12.57
N ASP A 310 -12.92 4.08 12.93
CA ASP A 310 -12.84 4.65 14.27
C ASP A 310 -13.40 3.70 15.36
N ALA A 311 -14.41 2.92 15.04
CA ALA A 311 -14.98 1.93 15.95
C ALA A 311 -14.00 0.77 16.16
N GLY A 312 -13.42 0.25 15.08
CA GLY A 312 -12.45 -0.85 15.12
C GLY A 312 -11.17 -0.48 15.89
N VAL A 313 -10.69 0.76 15.75
CA VAL A 313 -9.54 1.28 16.52
C VAL A 313 -9.76 1.14 18.03
N ASN A 314 -10.96 1.40 18.53
CA ASN A 314 -11.27 1.25 19.95
C ASN A 314 -11.20 -0.21 20.40
N ILE A 315 -11.72 -1.14 19.57
CA ILE A 315 -11.68 -2.59 19.85
C ILE A 315 -10.24 -3.07 19.93
N ARG A 316 -9.43 -2.81 18.90
CA ARG A 316 -8.02 -3.22 18.86
C ARG A 316 -7.21 -2.63 20.00
N THR A 317 -7.41 -1.34 20.28
CA THR A 317 -6.71 -0.67 21.38
C THR A 317 -7.03 -1.30 22.73
N ALA A 318 -8.31 -1.67 22.97
CA ALA A 318 -8.73 -2.36 24.19
C ALA A 318 -8.12 -3.77 24.31
N ASN A 319 -8.11 -4.52 23.20
CA ASN A 319 -7.52 -5.87 23.15
C ASN A 319 -6.03 -5.80 23.50
N LEU A 320 -5.26 -4.96 22.78
CA LEU A 320 -3.82 -4.82 23.03
C LEU A 320 -3.52 -4.29 24.43
N ALA A 321 -4.30 -3.34 24.95
CA ALA A 321 -4.14 -2.86 26.31
C ALA A 321 -4.37 -3.96 27.35
N ASN A 322 -5.38 -4.82 27.15
CA ASN A 322 -5.64 -5.94 28.05
C ASN A 322 -4.55 -7.02 27.98
N ASP A 323 -4.05 -7.30 26.77
CA ASP A 323 -2.93 -8.23 26.58
C ASP A 323 -1.67 -7.75 27.31
N LEU A 324 -1.30 -6.50 27.11
CA LEU A 324 -0.16 -5.88 27.80
C LEU A 324 -0.33 -5.84 29.31
N LYS A 325 -1.51 -5.44 29.81
CA LYS A 325 -1.80 -5.43 31.24
C LYS A 325 -1.63 -6.80 31.88
N ARG A 326 -2.05 -7.86 31.19
CA ARG A 326 -1.85 -9.23 31.65
C ARG A 326 -0.36 -9.56 31.82
N GLU A 327 0.46 -9.17 30.85
CA GLU A 327 1.92 -9.40 30.89
C GLU A 327 2.61 -8.53 31.96
N LEU A 328 2.12 -7.32 32.17
CA LEU A 328 2.62 -6.39 33.18
C LEU A 328 2.11 -6.69 34.62
N GLY A 329 1.31 -7.74 34.78
CA GLY A 329 0.74 -8.11 36.07
C GLY A 329 -0.28 -7.11 36.63
N MET A 330 -0.87 -6.28 35.76
CA MET A 330 -1.90 -5.32 36.12
C MET A 330 -3.26 -6.04 36.22
N THR A 331 -4.01 -5.77 37.28
CA THR A 331 -5.28 -6.48 37.54
C THR A 331 -6.53 -5.75 37.03
N ASN A 332 -6.39 -4.46 36.70
CA ASN A 332 -7.49 -3.66 36.20
C ASN A 332 -7.67 -3.91 34.69
N LYS A 333 -8.89 -4.30 34.29
CA LYS A 333 -9.21 -4.38 32.87
C LYS A 333 -9.41 -3.00 32.27
N THR A 334 -9.13 -2.89 30.98
CA THR A 334 -9.42 -1.67 30.20
C THR A 334 -10.95 -1.52 30.12
N ASN A 335 -11.42 -0.35 30.55
CA ASN A 335 -12.85 -0.02 30.54
C ASN A 335 -13.12 0.99 29.41
N LEU A 336 -12.93 0.55 28.17
CA LEU A 336 -13.34 1.30 26.99
C LEU A 336 -14.75 0.89 26.61
N GLN A 337 -15.53 1.86 26.16
CA GLN A 337 -16.81 1.58 25.54
C GLN A 337 -16.52 1.00 24.15
N LEU A 338 -16.88 -0.25 23.96
CA LEU A 338 -16.70 -0.94 22.69
C LEU A 338 -17.94 -0.70 21.85
N PRO A 339 -17.84 0.04 20.73
CA PRO A 339 -18.98 0.30 19.87
C PRO A 339 -19.36 -0.94 19.07
N ASP A 340 -20.62 -1.00 18.66
CA ASP A 340 -21.04 -1.94 17.63
C ASP A 340 -20.39 -1.58 16.28
N PRO A 341 -20.19 -2.55 15.37
CA PRO A 341 -19.62 -2.27 14.06
C PRO A 341 -20.55 -1.36 13.25
N PRO A 342 -20.08 -0.20 12.77
CA PRO A 342 -20.92 0.75 12.03
C PRO A 342 -21.33 0.24 10.64
N GLY A 343 -20.60 -0.75 10.12
CA GLY A 343 -20.85 -1.32 8.79
C GLY A 343 -20.36 -0.44 7.65
N TYR A 344 -20.95 -0.66 6.48
CA TYR A 344 -20.60 0.08 5.26
C TYR A 344 -21.18 1.49 5.27
N ARG A 345 -20.54 2.38 4.51
CA ARG A 345 -20.98 3.77 4.35
C ARG A 345 -22.41 3.81 3.79
N PRO A 346 -23.37 4.50 4.44
CA PRO A 346 -24.71 4.71 3.87
C PRO A 346 -24.65 5.46 2.54
N SER A 347 -25.51 5.09 1.58
CA SER A 347 -25.56 5.70 0.24
C SER A 347 -25.93 7.18 0.22
N ASP A 348 -26.52 7.69 1.29
CA ASP A 348 -26.95 9.06 1.50
C ASP A 348 -25.96 9.89 2.36
N PHE A 349 -24.85 9.26 2.77
CA PHE A 349 -23.81 9.95 3.52
C PHE A 349 -23.03 10.89 2.58
N VAL A 350 -23.29 12.17 2.70
CA VAL A 350 -22.46 13.23 2.11
C VAL A 350 -21.39 13.55 3.15
N GLY A 351 -20.18 13.03 2.99
CA GLY A 351 -19.05 13.41 3.84
C GLY A 351 -18.82 14.93 3.72
N ASP A 352 -18.47 15.57 4.80
CA ASP A 352 -17.94 16.94 4.76
C ASP A 352 -16.58 16.87 4.02
N ASP A 353 -16.64 16.96 2.71
CA ASP A 353 -15.47 17.11 1.86
C ASP A 353 -14.99 18.55 2.04
N ASP A 354 -14.20 18.78 3.09
CA ASP A 354 -13.52 20.04 3.35
C ASP A 354 -12.39 20.28 2.33
N GLY A 355 -12.75 20.24 1.07
CA GLY A 355 -11.96 20.83 -0.02
C GLY A 355 -12.08 22.34 0.05
N ASP A 356 -11.20 22.97 0.79
CA ASP A 356 -10.99 24.42 0.79
C ASP A 356 -10.64 24.90 -0.64
N ILE A 357 -11.66 25.29 -1.41
CA ILE A 357 -11.47 26.07 -2.62
C ILE A 357 -11.77 27.52 -2.26
N GLY A 358 -10.69 28.29 -2.12
CA GLY A 358 -10.71 29.69 -1.80
C GLY A 358 -11.58 30.55 -2.74
N GLY A 359 -12.36 31.36 -2.12
CA GLY A 359 -12.89 32.66 -2.35
C GLY A 359 -13.18 33.22 -3.75
N GLY A 360 -14.42 33.57 -3.96
CA GLY A 360 -14.89 34.50 -4.99
C GLY A 360 -16.33 34.87 -4.70
N ASP A 361 -16.46 35.94 -3.92
CA ASP A 361 -17.69 36.66 -3.62
C ASP A 361 -18.34 37.19 -4.94
N ASP A 362 -19.63 36.91 -5.14
CA ASP A 362 -20.58 37.95 -5.56
C ASP A 362 -22.04 37.44 -5.52
N GLY A 363 -22.86 38.21 -4.87
CA GLY A 363 -24.26 37.93 -4.62
C GLY A 363 -25.16 38.12 -5.85
N GLY A 364 -26.31 37.46 -5.85
CA GLY A 364 -27.39 37.67 -6.82
C GLY A 364 -28.62 36.80 -6.54
N GLU A 365 -29.66 37.48 -6.15
CA GLU A 365 -30.98 37.00 -5.74
C GLU A 365 -31.74 36.09 -6.73
N VAL A 366 -32.44 35.13 -6.15
CA VAL A 366 -33.84 34.67 -6.36
C VAL A 366 -34.50 34.86 -7.74
N GLY A 367 -34.98 33.75 -8.29
CA GLY A 367 -36.04 33.78 -9.30
C GLY A 367 -36.46 32.38 -9.73
N GLY A 368 -37.59 31.90 -9.21
CA GLY A 368 -38.22 30.66 -9.66
C GLY A 368 -38.73 30.78 -11.09
N GLY A 369 -38.73 29.69 -11.82
CA GLY A 369 -39.31 29.58 -13.15
C GLY A 369 -39.25 28.11 -13.59
N ASP A 370 -40.38 27.47 -13.45
CA ASP A 370 -40.74 26.21 -14.08
C ASP A 370 -40.78 26.44 -15.61
N ASP A 371 -40.03 25.71 -16.37
CA ASP A 371 -40.36 25.40 -17.75
C ASP A 371 -39.52 24.24 -18.29
N GLY A 372 -40.23 23.22 -18.74
CA GLY A 372 -39.69 22.08 -19.46
C GLY A 372 -38.98 22.49 -20.75
N GLY A 373 -37.74 22.10 -20.87
CA GLY A 373 -36.94 22.16 -22.09
C GLY A 373 -36.18 20.88 -22.30
N GLU A 374 -36.63 20.13 -23.28
CA GLU A 374 -35.88 19.04 -23.89
C GLU A 374 -34.48 19.56 -24.26
N VAL A 375 -33.46 19.02 -23.63
CA VAL A 375 -32.09 19.19 -24.11
C VAL A 375 -31.76 17.97 -24.94
N GLY A 376 -31.55 18.23 -26.23
CA GLY A 376 -31.20 17.27 -27.24
C GLY A 376 -29.98 16.45 -26.84
N GLY A 377 -30.11 15.14 -27.04
CA GLY A 377 -29.03 14.19 -26.89
C GLY A 377 -27.92 14.48 -27.90
N ASP A 378 -26.73 14.44 -27.41
CA ASP A 378 -25.55 14.23 -28.23
C ASP A 378 -25.52 12.72 -28.52
N ASP A 379 -25.97 12.37 -29.74
CA ASP A 379 -25.97 11.01 -30.27
C ASP A 379 -24.54 10.60 -30.66
N THR A 380 -23.70 10.32 -29.67
CA THR A 380 -22.69 9.27 -29.87
C THR A 380 -23.43 7.95 -29.71
N GLU A 381 -23.68 7.23 -30.80
CA GLU A 381 -24.24 5.89 -30.79
C GLU A 381 -23.44 5.03 -29.78
N GLU A 382 -23.95 4.88 -28.58
CA GLU A 382 -23.49 3.93 -27.59
C GLU A 382 -23.69 2.55 -28.22
N LYS A 383 -22.60 1.98 -28.74
CA LYS A 383 -22.62 0.69 -29.40
C LYS A 383 -23.12 -0.31 -28.39
N ASP A 384 -24.27 -0.94 -28.63
CA ASP A 384 -24.82 -1.97 -27.76
C ASP A 384 -23.79 -3.10 -27.61
N THR A 385 -23.10 -3.10 -26.46
CA THR A 385 -22.01 -4.04 -26.14
C THR A 385 -22.49 -5.19 -25.28
N THR A 386 -23.79 -5.24 -24.95
CA THR A 386 -24.40 -6.35 -24.19
C THR A 386 -24.24 -7.72 -24.87
N PRO A 387 -24.17 -7.85 -26.20
CA PRO A 387 -23.93 -9.15 -26.84
C PRO A 387 -22.50 -9.69 -26.59
N TYR A 388 -21.54 -8.90 -26.16
CA TYR A 388 -20.13 -9.30 -26.06
C TYR A 388 -19.72 -9.86 -24.69
N PHE A 389 -20.33 -9.39 -23.62
CA PHE A 389 -19.92 -9.72 -22.26
C PHE A 389 -20.89 -10.66 -21.58
N GLU A 390 -20.36 -11.64 -20.85
CA GLU A 390 -21.09 -12.38 -19.84
C GLU A 390 -21.05 -11.58 -18.54
N LEU A 391 -22.22 -11.21 -18.02
CA LEU A 391 -22.36 -10.36 -16.84
C LEU A 391 -22.92 -11.13 -15.66
N GLU A 392 -22.36 -10.90 -14.49
CA GLU A 392 -22.85 -11.38 -13.19
C GLU A 392 -23.38 -10.20 -12.40
N ALA A 393 -24.59 -10.35 -11.87
CA ALA A 393 -25.18 -9.34 -11.01
C ALA A 393 -24.53 -9.38 -9.62
N GLY A 394 -24.21 -8.21 -9.09
CA GLY A 394 -23.73 -8.04 -7.74
C GLY A 394 -24.35 -6.82 -7.07
N VAL A 395 -23.93 -6.60 -5.85
CA VAL A 395 -24.29 -5.41 -5.08
C VAL A 395 -22.98 -4.81 -4.57
N ASN A 396 -22.74 -3.53 -4.83
CA ASN A 396 -21.56 -2.86 -4.29
C ASN A 396 -21.72 -2.58 -2.77
N GLY A 397 -20.65 -2.09 -2.13
CA GLY A 397 -20.66 -1.77 -0.71
C GLY A 397 -21.74 -0.76 -0.28
N ALA A 398 -22.29 0.01 -1.23
CA ALA A 398 -23.41 0.93 -1.01
C ALA A 398 -24.79 0.28 -1.21
N GLY A 399 -24.89 -1.04 -1.41
CA GLY A 399 -26.14 -1.74 -1.64
C GLY A 399 -26.76 -1.49 -3.02
N GLN A 400 -26.02 -0.90 -3.96
CA GLN A 400 -26.48 -0.64 -5.32
C GLN A 400 -26.23 -1.84 -6.22
N ASN A 401 -27.16 -2.13 -7.11
CA ASN A 401 -26.95 -3.17 -8.12
C ASN A 401 -25.81 -2.77 -9.06
N VAL A 402 -24.91 -3.70 -9.31
CA VAL A 402 -23.76 -3.54 -10.20
C VAL A 402 -23.60 -4.77 -11.07
N TRP A 403 -22.85 -4.62 -12.16
CA TRP A 403 -22.45 -5.72 -13.01
C TRP A 403 -20.96 -5.99 -12.89
N TYR A 404 -20.60 -7.27 -12.89
CA TYR A 404 -19.24 -7.76 -13.09
C TYR A 404 -19.15 -8.50 -14.41
N ILE A 405 -18.06 -8.31 -15.15
CA ILE A 405 -17.75 -9.11 -16.33
C ILE A 405 -17.11 -10.41 -15.83
N VAL A 406 -17.72 -11.54 -16.17
CA VAL A 406 -17.25 -12.89 -15.83
C VAL A 406 -16.73 -13.66 -17.04
N GLY A 407 -16.93 -13.16 -18.26
CA GLY A 407 -16.49 -13.80 -19.48
C GLY A 407 -16.91 -13.07 -20.74
N LEU A 408 -16.53 -13.65 -21.88
CA LEU A 408 -16.96 -13.21 -23.21
C LEU A 408 -18.00 -14.19 -23.78
N LYS A 409 -19.10 -13.64 -24.28
CA LYS A 409 -20.06 -14.38 -25.11
C LYS A 409 -19.43 -14.77 -26.46
N ASP A 410 -20.07 -15.64 -27.21
CA ASP A 410 -19.54 -16.14 -28.50
C ASP A 410 -19.26 -15.02 -29.51
N GLU A 411 -20.08 -13.96 -29.51
CA GLU A 411 -19.85 -12.77 -30.34
C GLU A 411 -18.66 -11.94 -29.80
N GLY A 412 -18.47 -11.89 -28.49
CA GLY A 412 -17.35 -11.20 -27.84
C GLY A 412 -16.02 -11.90 -28.10
N LYS A 413 -16.00 -13.24 -28.12
CA LYS A 413 -14.80 -14.05 -28.41
C LYS A 413 -14.28 -13.86 -29.84
N GLN A 414 -15.11 -13.34 -30.75
CA GLN A 414 -14.74 -13.08 -32.13
C GLN A 414 -14.20 -11.66 -32.37
N GLN A 415 -14.26 -10.82 -31.32
CA GLN A 415 -13.78 -9.45 -31.41
C GLN A 415 -12.28 -9.38 -31.08
N THR A 416 -11.59 -8.50 -31.79
CA THR A 416 -10.20 -8.13 -31.48
C THR A 416 -10.11 -6.82 -30.71
N ASP A 417 -11.18 -6.03 -30.72
CA ASP A 417 -11.24 -4.70 -30.10
C ASP A 417 -12.58 -4.57 -29.38
N LEU A 418 -12.53 -4.34 -28.07
CA LEU A 418 -13.72 -4.18 -27.24
C LEU A 418 -13.65 -2.92 -26.38
N VAL A 419 -14.82 -2.36 -26.15
CA VAL A 419 -15.04 -1.26 -25.20
C VAL A 419 -16.01 -1.75 -24.13
N ILE A 420 -15.62 -1.69 -22.87
CA ILE A 420 -16.51 -1.96 -21.74
C ILE A 420 -17.38 -0.74 -21.52
N PRO A 421 -18.72 -0.87 -21.65
CA PRO A 421 -19.61 0.26 -21.42
C PRO A 421 -19.61 0.66 -19.94
N ASN A 422 -19.96 1.92 -19.66
CA ASN A 422 -20.08 2.38 -18.29
C ASN A 422 -21.24 1.69 -17.57
N ASN A 423 -22.36 1.45 -18.25
CA ASN A 423 -23.57 0.85 -17.68
C ASN A 423 -24.19 -0.12 -18.68
N VAL A 424 -24.96 -1.08 -18.16
CA VAL A 424 -25.89 -1.93 -18.91
C VAL A 424 -27.26 -1.84 -18.22
N ASP A 425 -28.29 -1.46 -18.99
CA ASP A 425 -29.65 -1.24 -18.47
C ASP A 425 -29.70 -0.26 -17.27
N GLY A 426 -28.84 0.78 -17.29
CA GLY A 426 -28.76 1.77 -16.22
C GLY A 426 -27.98 1.30 -14.97
N VAL A 427 -27.48 0.07 -14.97
CA VAL A 427 -26.69 -0.50 -13.87
C VAL A 427 -25.20 -0.46 -14.25
N PRO A 428 -24.30 0.12 -13.41
CA PRO A 428 -22.90 0.27 -13.74
C PRO A 428 -22.18 -1.07 -13.80
N ILE A 429 -21.22 -1.19 -14.73
CA ILE A 429 -20.24 -2.28 -14.74
C ILE A 429 -19.03 -1.78 -13.95
N VAL A 430 -18.76 -2.45 -12.82
CA VAL A 430 -17.75 -1.98 -11.87
C VAL A 430 -16.51 -2.89 -11.78
N GLY A 431 -16.54 -4.09 -12.36
CA GLY A 431 -15.40 -4.98 -12.20
C GLY A 431 -15.27 -6.07 -13.23
N ILE A 432 -14.07 -6.61 -13.28
CA ILE A 432 -13.65 -7.72 -14.15
C ILE A 432 -13.23 -8.87 -13.24
N LYS A 433 -13.93 -9.99 -13.34
CA LYS A 433 -13.66 -11.18 -12.51
C LYS A 433 -12.51 -12.01 -13.07
N GLU A 434 -12.02 -12.95 -12.26
CA GLU A 434 -10.99 -13.90 -12.64
C GLU A 434 -11.35 -14.64 -13.93
N GLY A 435 -10.40 -14.72 -14.86
CA GLY A 435 -10.55 -15.43 -16.12
C GLY A 435 -11.49 -14.77 -17.14
N ALA A 436 -12.04 -13.60 -16.87
CA ALA A 436 -13.04 -12.97 -17.73
C ALA A 436 -12.58 -12.78 -19.19
N PHE A 437 -11.31 -12.51 -19.41
CA PHE A 437 -10.67 -12.36 -20.72
C PHE A 437 -9.60 -13.42 -20.99
N ALA A 438 -9.53 -14.46 -20.16
CA ALA A 438 -8.49 -15.47 -20.29
C ALA A 438 -8.50 -16.16 -21.66
N GLY A 439 -7.32 -16.28 -22.30
CA GLY A 439 -7.15 -16.91 -23.59
C GLY A 439 -7.93 -16.23 -24.73
N SER A 440 -8.35 -14.98 -24.57
CA SER A 440 -9.06 -14.23 -25.60
C SER A 440 -8.13 -13.80 -26.74
N SER A 441 -8.71 -13.61 -27.96
CA SER A 441 -8.00 -13.04 -29.10
C SER A 441 -8.06 -11.50 -29.15
N LEU A 442 -8.37 -10.88 -28.02
CA LEU A 442 -8.41 -9.42 -27.92
C LEU A 442 -7.03 -8.82 -28.15
N ARG A 443 -6.99 -7.75 -28.92
CA ARG A 443 -5.81 -6.93 -29.16
C ARG A 443 -5.89 -5.59 -28.46
N THR A 444 -7.10 -5.03 -28.36
CA THR A 444 -7.33 -3.78 -27.64
C THR A 444 -8.56 -3.89 -26.74
N LEU A 445 -8.49 -3.30 -25.56
CA LEU A 445 -9.58 -3.20 -24.61
C LEU A 445 -9.64 -1.80 -24.04
N THR A 446 -10.82 -1.18 -24.08
CA THR A 446 -11.07 0.09 -23.37
C THR A 446 -11.90 -0.20 -22.14
N LEU A 447 -11.41 0.19 -20.96
CA LEU A 447 -12.13 0.07 -19.69
C LEU A 447 -13.15 1.20 -19.55
N GLY A 448 -14.36 0.86 -19.10
CA GLY A 448 -15.38 1.87 -18.75
C GLY A 448 -14.99 2.67 -17.50
N LYS A 449 -15.48 3.89 -17.39
CA LYS A 449 -15.13 4.83 -16.30
C LYS A 449 -15.57 4.36 -14.88
N ASN A 450 -16.47 3.38 -14.81
CA ASN A 450 -16.97 2.83 -13.54
C ASN A 450 -16.19 1.59 -13.10
N ILE A 451 -15.19 1.13 -13.89
CA ILE A 451 -14.35 -0.01 -13.48
C ILE A 451 -13.52 0.41 -12.28
N SER A 452 -13.75 -0.26 -11.18
CA SER A 452 -13.08 -0.07 -9.89
C SER A 452 -12.40 -1.34 -9.37
N PHE A 453 -12.52 -2.46 -10.11
CA PHE A 453 -11.95 -3.75 -9.70
C PHE A 453 -11.54 -4.59 -10.90
N ILE A 454 -10.32 -5.14 -10.84
CA ILE A 454 -9.80 -6.13 -11.81
C ILE A 454 -9.24 -7.30 -11.01
N ALA A 455 -9.87 -8.47 -11.12
CA ALA A 455 -9.45 -9.66 -10.38
C ALA A 455 -8.12 -10.21 -10.88
N SER A 456 -7.41 -10.95 -10.03
CA SER A 456 -6.27 -11.77 -10.39
C SER A 456 -6.60 -12.64 -11.59
N ARG A 457 -5.63 -12.81 -12.52
CA ARG A 457 -5.75 -13.66 -13.71
C ARG A 457 -6.93 -13.31 -14.64
N ALA A 458 -7.48 -12.09 -14.53
CA ALA A 458 -8.56 -11.63 -15.40
C ALA A 458 -8.20 -11.73 -16.90
N PHE A 459 -6.93 -11.53 -17.25
CA PHE A 459 -6.37 -11.55 -18.61
C PHE A 459 -5.37 -12.70 -18.82
N ALA A 460 -5.41 -13.75 -18.02
CA ALA A 460 -4.49 -14.88 -18.14
C ALA A 460 -4.50 -15.45 -19.57
N ASP A 461 -3.32 -15.74 -20.13
CA ASP A 461 -3.15 -16.29 -21.48
C ASP A 461 -3.79 -15.45 -22.61
N ALA A 462 -4.04 -14.14 -22.38
CA ALA A 462 -4.50 -13.21 -23.42
C ALA A 462 -3.30 -12.67 -24.24
N ASP A 463 -2.59 -13.56 -24.93
CA ASP A 463 -1.28 -13.32 -25.57
C ASP A 463 -1.31 -12.29 -26.71
N GLU A 464 -2.48 -12.00 -27.27
CA GLU A 464 -2.64 -11.04 -28.36
C GLU A 464 -2.96 -9.61 -27.87
N LEU A 465 -3.21 -9.43 -26.57
CA LEU A 465 -3.57 -8.13 -26.01
C LEU A 465 -2.35 -7.19 -26.01
N VAL A 466 -2.40 -6.15 -26.83
CA VAL A 466 -1.30 -5.17 -27.00
C VAL A 466 -1.61 -3.77 -26.49
N ALA A 467 -2.88 -3.47 -26.20
CA ALA A 467 -3.28 -2.17 -25.68
C ALA A 467 -4.49 -2.27 -24.74
N VAL A 468 -4.38 -1.66 -23.58
CA VAL A 468 -5.49 -1.41 -22.66
C VAL A 468 -5.62 0.09 -22.46
N TYR A 469 -6.82 0.63 -22.73
CA TYR A 469 -7.14 2.04 -22.54
C TYR A 469 -7.93 2.20 -21.24
N ILE A 470 -7.40 2.95 -20.31
CA ILE A 470 -8.04 3.26 -19.03
C ILE A 470 -8.74 4.60 -19.17
N THR A 471 -10.02 4.69 -18.81
CA THR A 471 -10.78 5.95 -18.84
C THR A 471 -10.98 6.55 -17.47
N VAL A 472 -10.56 5.85 -16.41
CA VAL A 472 -10.58 6.33 -15.03
C VAL A 472 -9.44 7.32 -14.85
N LEU A 473 -9.69 8.46 -14.19
CA LEU A 473 -8.69 9.51 -14.00
C LEU A 473 -7.81 9.30 -12.75
N ASP A 474 -8.30 8.54 -11.79
CA ASP A 474 -7.60 8.29 -10.54
C ASP A 474 -7.21 6.79 -10.46
N PRO A 475 -5.91 6.46 -10.55
CA PRO A 475 -5.46 5.08 -10.51
C PRO A 475 -5.86 4.35 -9.22
N SER A 476 -5.94 5.04 -8.10
CA SER A 476 -6.31 4.47 -6.79
C SER A 476 -7.77 3.98 -6.74
N LYS A 477 -8.60 4.36 -7.71
CA LYS A 477 -9.99 3.89 -7.83
C LYS A 477 -10.10 2.52 -8.49
N ILE A 478 -9.03 2.00 -9.05
CA ILE A 478 -9.02 0.67 -9.68
C ILE A 478 -8.27 -0.28 -8.74
N ASN A 479 -9.00 -1.05 -7.95
CA ASN A 479 -8.42 -2.08 -7.11
C ASN A 479 -8.00 -3.29 -7.96
N VAL A 480 -6.70 -3.61 -7.92
CA VAL A 480 -6.11 -4.77 -8.58
C VAL A 480 -5.46 -5.62 -7.47
N PRO A 481 -6.19 -6.60 -6.93
CA PRO A 481 -5.67 -7.43 -5.84
C PRO A 481 -4.47 -8.26 -6.29
N ASN A 482 -3.57 -8.55 -5.36
CA ASN A 482 -2.39 -9.41 -5.52
C ASN A 482 -1.29 -8.87 -6.44
N GLY A 483 -1.32 -7.59 -6.78
CA GLY A 483 -0.22 -6.94 -7.47
C GLY A 483 -0.09 -7.30 -8.96
N PHE A 484 1.02 -6.86 -9.52
CA PHE A 484 1.33 -6.87 -10.93
C PHE A 484 1.32 -8.26 -11.57
N ASP A 485 1.87 -9.25 -10.86
CA ASP A 485 2.15 -10.57 -11.42
C ASP A 485 0.91 -11.49 -11.53
N GLU A 486 -0.15 -11.24 -10.79
CA GLU A 486 -1.28 -12.15 -10.71
C GLU A 486 -2.53 -11.72 -11.50
N ASN A 487 -2.61 -10.45 -11.96
CA ASN A 487 -3.77 -10.00 -12.74
C ASN A 487 -3.75 -10.43 -14.21
N GLY A 488 -2.63 -10.94 -14.69
CA GLY A 488 -2.48 -11.43 -16.07
C GLY A 488 -2.30 -10.34 -17.12
N LEU A 489 -2.19 -9.06 -16.74
CA LEU A 489 -1.95 -7.97 -17.70
C LEU A 489 -0.52 -7.98 -18.24
N ALA A 490 0.48 -8.42 -17.47
CA ALA A 490 1.89 -8.33 -17.86
C ALA A 490 2.75 -9.57 -17.56
N THR A 491 2.19 -10.68 -17.07
CA THR A 491 2.96 -11.79 -16.51
C THR A 491 2.89 -13.08 -17.27
N GLU A 492 3.33 -14.18 -16.64
CA GLU A 492 3.50 -15.49 -17.26
C GLU A 492 2.38 -15.81 -18.25
N GLY A 493 2.69 -15.75 -19.55
CA GLY A 493 1.73 -15.88 -20.64
C GLY A 493 1.19 -14.55 -21.20
N GLY A 494 1.50 -13.39 -20.62
CA GLY A 494 1.09 -12.09 -21.16
C GLY A 494 1.98 -11.61 -22.30
N ASN A 495 1.44 -10.73 -23.15
CA ASN A 495 2.20 -10.17 -24.27
C ASN A 495 3.19 -9.09 -23.76
N PRO A 496 4.51 -9.28 -23.93
CA PRO A 496 5.50 -8.26 -23.53
C PRO A 496 5.41 -6.95 -24.34
N ALA A 497 4.58 -6.91 -25.38
CA ALA A 497 4.30 -5.71 -26.15
C ALA A 497 3.05 -4.95 -25.66
N LEU A 498 2.45 -5.38 -24.55
CA LEU A 498 1.30 -4.71 -23.97
C LEU A 498 1.67 -3.29 -23.51
N LYS A 499 0.86 -2.31 -23.92
CA LYS A 499 0.89 -0.94 -23.46
C LYS A 499 -0.41 -0.57 -22.76
N ILE A 500 -0.28 0.13 -21.66
CA ILE A 500 -1.41 0.71 -20.95
C ILE A 500 -1.52 2.19 -21.34
N TYR A 501 -2.66 2.55 -21.92
CA TYR A 501 -2.95 3.93 -22.29
C TYR A 501 -3.82 4.57 -21.22
N VAL A 502 -3.37 5.70 -20.67
CA VAL A 502 -4.05 6.44 -19.62
C VAL A 502 -4.36 7.86 -20.09
N PRO A 503 -5.39 8.53 -19.54
CA PRO A 503 -5.72 9.90 -19.92
C PRO A 503 -4.51 10.84 -19.74
N GLU A 504 -4.28 11.75 -20.70
CA GLU A 504 -3.20 12.74 -20.67
C GLU A 504 -3.19 13.52 -19.33
N GLU A 505 -4.37 13.87 -18.83
CA GLU A 505 -4.56 14.61 -17.58
C GLU A 505 -4.24 13.79 -16.31
N ALA A 506 -4.29 12.47 -16.38
CA ALA A 506 -3.99 11.54 -15.28
C ALA A 506 -2.66 10.78 -15.47
N PHE A 507 -1.91 11.04 -16.54
CA PHE A 507 -0.72 10.26 -16.89
C PHE A 507 0.31 10.21 -15.77
N LEU A 508 0.58 11.34 -15.12
CA LEU A 508 1.56 11.40 -14.03
C LEU A 508 1.08 10.68 -12.76
N ASP A 509 -0.23 10.64 -12.52
CA ASP A 509 -0.80 9.93 -11.38
C ASP A 509 -0.64 8.42 -11.57
N PHE A 510 -0.85 7.92 -12.79
CA PHE A 510 -0.62 6.53 -13.14
C PHE A 510 0.87 6.15 -13.12
N VAL A 511 1.76 7.02 -13.58
CA VAL A 511 3.23 6.80 -13.50
C VAL A 511 3.70 6.75 -12.05
N GLY A 512 3.08 7.53 -11.16
CA GLY A 512 3.38 7.56 -9.73
C GLY A 512 2.67 6.47 -8.91
N ASP A 513 1.72 5.75 -9.51
CA ASP A 513 0.98 4.70 -8.83
C ASP A 513 1.80 3.42 -8.70
N TYR A 514 1.71 2.77 -7.55
CA TYR A 514 2.50 1.59 -7.22
C TYR A 514 2.26 0.41 -8.18
N PHE A 515 1.01 0.20 -8.56
CA PHE A 515 0.66 -0.90 -9.46
C PHE A 515 0.84 -0.51 -10.92
N TRP A 516 0.30 0.64 -11.31
CA TRP A 516 0.27 1.06 -12.71
C TRP A 516 1.61 1.57 -13.21
N GLY A 517 2.46 2.13 -12.34
CA GLY A 517 3.78 2.68 -12.69
C GLY A 517 4.76 1.66 -13.25
N ASP A 518 4.56 0.38 -12.98
CA ASP A 518 5.40 -0.71 -13.50
C ASP A 518 5.05 -1.15 -14.93
N TYR A 519 3.92 -0.67 -15.49
CA TYR A 519 3.54 -0.93 -16.88
C TYR A 519 4.20 0.03 -17.88
N ASP A 520 4.29 -0.40 -19.16
CA ASP A 520 4.64 0.50 -20.29
C ASP A 520 3.46 1.46 -20.52
N LEU A 521 3.45 2.58 -19.82
CA LEU A 521 2.40 3.59 -19.87
C LEU A 521 2.56 4.54 -21.05
N SER A 522 1.45 4.92 -21.65
CA SER A 522 1.39 5.95 -22.69
C SER A 522 0.16 6.84 -22.47
N GLU A 523 0.32 8.14 -22.68
CA GLU A 523 -0.80 9.07 -22.59
C GLU A 523 -1.69 9.04 -23.84
N TYR A 524 -3.00 9.29 -23.66
CA TYR A 524 -3.93 9.53 -24.76
C TYR A 524 -4.95 10.61 -24.38
N LYS A 525 -5.55 11.25 -25.39
CA LYS A 525 -6.63 12.22 -25.14
C LYS A 525 -7.96 11.50 -25.05
N LEU A 526 -8.65 11.67 -23.91
CA LEU A 526 -10.06 11.32 -23.82
C LEU A 526 -10.84 12.20 -24.81
N GLU A 527 -11.51 11.59 -25.80
CA GLU A 527 -12.51 12.30 -26.57
C GLU A 527 -13.69 12.63 -25.66
N GLN A 528 -13.97 13.93 -25.51
CA GLN A 528 -15.03 14.47 -24.65
C GLN A 528 -16.40 14.13 -25.18
#